data_dfc4cc1d39f5c6ab2005b35a12bb1695
#
_entry.id   dfc4cc1d39f5c6ab2005b35a12bb1695
#
_cell.length_a   1.000
_cell.length_b   1.000
_cell.length_c   1.000
_cell.angle_alpha   90.00
_cell.angle_beta   90.00
_cell.angle_gamma   90.00
#
_symmetry.space_group_name_H-M   'P 1'
#
loop_
_entity.id
_entity.type
_entity.pdbx_description
1 polymer ?
#
loop_
_entity_poly.entity_id
_entity_poly.type
_entity_poly.pdbx_seq_one_letter_code
_entity_poly.pdbx_strand_id
1 'polypeptide(L)'
;MLTVVSLAAVALAGCGVPPELRQPAQLPSPGADASPTPAPSTPPTATPPPLAPPTTAAPDLVATECRNGPSGDRVVALLRGTAGVLPRSAQVRVRRGPLCAGDWQYTVLRVTGHEELQVVTRRRPGALELVTAGTDVCTIEVRVAGPGGIRALACDGGAAGVPGA
;
A
#
# COMPACT_ATOMS: atom_id res chain seq x y z
N MET A 1 -25.77 -10.82 -53.27
CA MET A 1 -24.69 -10.16 -52.55
C MET A 1 -24.15 -11.13 -51.49
N LEU A 2 -22.98 -11.76 -51.75
CA LEU A 2 -22.37 -12.72 -50.83
C LEU A 2 -21.51 -11.96 -49.82
N THR A 3 -21.79 -12.17 -48.52
CA THR A 3 -20.99 -11.64 -47.44
C THR A 3 -19.96 -12.70 -47.03
N VAL A 4 -18.69 -12.41 -47.24
CA VAL A 4 -17.54 -13.25 -46.87
C VAL A 4 -17.23 -13.00 -45.37
N VAL A 5 -17.39 -14.05 -44.55
CA VAL A 5 -17.01 -14.06 -43.14
C VAL A 5 -15.57 -14.54 -43.05
N SER A 6 -14.66 -13.61 -42.70
CA SER A 6 -13.25 -13.95 -42.42
C SER A 6 -13.10 -14.38 -40.96
N LEU A 7 -12.74 -15.65 -40.75
CA LEU A 7 -12.29 -16.16 -39.45
C LEU A 7 -10.84 -15.76 -39.23
N ALA A 8 -10.59 -14.93 -38.22
CA ALA A 8 -9.23 -14.65 -37.72
C ALA A 8 -8.86 -15.68 -36.63
N ALA A 9 -7.89 -16.51 -36.90
CA ALA A 9 -7.31 -17.46 -35.93
C ALA A 9 -6.31 -16.69 -35.03
N VAL A 10 -6.60 -16.62 -33.73
CA VAL A 10 -5.67 -16.07 -32.73
C VAL A 10 -4.79 -17.20 -32.22
N ALA A 11 -3.50 -17.14 -32.56
CA ALA A 11 -2.47 -18.05 -32.02
C ALA A 11 -2.12 -17.61 -30.58
N LEU A 12 -2.42 -18.45 -29.58
CA LEU A 12 -1.92 -18.31 -28.22
C LEU A 12 -0.43 -18.67 -28.16
N ALA A 13 0.42 -17.65 -28.10
CA ALA A 13 1.83 -17.81 -27.77
C ALA A 13 1.95 -18.07 -26.25
N GLY A 14 2.25 -19.30 -25.86
CA GLY A 14 2.51 -19.67 -24.47
C GLY A 14 3.80 -19.02 -23.98
N CYS A 15 3.74 -18.23 -22.89
CA CYS A 15 4.91 -17.75 -22.17
C CYS A 15 5.58 -18.93 -21.45
N GLY A 16 6.58 -19.54 -22.08
CA GLY A 16 7.47 -20.52 -21.44
C GLY A 16 8.44 -19.80 -20.50
N VAL A 17 8.56 -20.29 -19.27
CA VAL A 17 9.56 -19.83 -18.30
C VAL A 17 10.96 -20.18 -18.82
N PRO A 18 11.92 -19.23 -18.86
CA PRO A 18 13.28 -19.47 -19.30
C PRO A 18 13.95 -20.59 -18.48
N PRO A 19 14.74 -21.51 -19.11
CA PRO A 19 15.34 -22.65 -18.41
C PRO A 19 16.40 -22.27 -17.37
N GLU A 20 16.88 -21.05 -17.36
CA GLU A 20 17.95 -20.58 -16.47
C GLU A 20 17.52 -20.40 -15.00
N LEU A 21 16.22 -20.44 -14.70
CA LEU A 21 15.72 -20.34 -13.32
C LEU A 21 15.55 -21.70 -12.62
N ARG A 22 15.97 -22.79 -13.25
CA ARG A 22 16.01 -24.10 -12.61
C ARG A 22 17.40 -24.38 -12.03
N GLN A 23 17.79 -23.64 -10.99
CA GLN A 23 18.93 -24.07 -10.17
C GLN A 23 18.48 -25.20 -9.24
N PRO A 24 19.11 -26.36 -9.29
CA PRO A 24 18.87 -27.40 -8.30
C PRO A 24 19.40 -26.94 -6.96
N ALA A 25 18.57 -27.08 -5.93
CA ALA A 25 18.96 -26.81 -4.55
C ALA A 25 20.16 -27.66 -4.18
N GLN A 26 21.31 -27.05 -3.98
CA GLN A 26 22.49 -27.72 -3.40
C GLN A 26 22.24 -27.96 -1.93
N LEU A 27 22.06 -29.23 -1.56
CA LEU A 27 22.08 -29.66 -0.17
C LEU A 27 23.52 -29.47 0.37
N PRO A 28 23.69 -28.87 1.56
CA PRO A 28 24.98 -28.86 2.21
C PRO A 28 25.40 -30.26 2.65
N SER A 29 26.58 -30.68 2.22
CA SER A 29 27.24 -31.92 2.67
C SER A 29 27.57 -31.86 4.17
N PRO A 30 27.34 -32.94 4.93
CA PRO A 30 27.80 -32.99 6.31
C PRO A 30 29.30 -33.32 6.34
N GLY A 31 30.12 -32.33 6.57
CA GLY A 31 31.52 -32.48 6.92
C GLY A 31 31.68 -32.52 8.43
N ALA A 32 32.05 -33.68 8.94
CA ALA A 32 32.46 -33.86 10.32
C ALA A 32 33.85 -33.25 10.53
N ASP A 33 34.01 -32.39 11.51
CA ASP A 33 35.25 -32.20 12.24
C ASP A 33 34.93 -31.76 13.67
N ALA A 34 35.23 -32.68 14.58
CA ALA A 34 35.17 -32.47 16.02
C ALA A 34 36.34 -31.59 16.46
N SER A 35 36.08 -30.42 16.98
CA SER A 35 37.09 -29.60 17.63
C SER A 35 36.76 -29.43 19.13
N PRO A 36 37.74 -29.40 20.02
CA PRO A 36 37.59 -29.67 21.44
C PRO A 36 36.87 -28.48 22.18
N THR A 37 36.04 -28.90 23.13
CA THR A 37 35.32 -28.08 24.08
C THR A 37 36.20 -27.13 24.85
N PRO A 38 36.02 -25.80 24.77
CA PRO A 38 36.61 -24.88 25.76
C PRO A 38 35.71 -24.82 27.00
N ALA A 39 36.36 -24.72 28.15
CA ALA A 39 35.80 -24.62 29.48
C ALA A 39 34.79 -23.49 29.66
N PRO A 40 33.82 -23.61 30.58
CA PRO A 40 32.81 -22.59 30.80
C PRO A 40 33.40 -21.32 31.39
N SER A 41 33.47 -20.28 30.60
CA SER A 41 33.74 -18.91 31.09
C SER A 41 32.44 -18.37 31.68
N THR A 42 32.51 -17.93 32.93
CA THR A 42 31.44 -17.21 33.64
C THR A 42 30.99 -16.01 32.80
N PRO A 43 29.68 -15.86 32.52
CA PRO A 43 29.21 -14.70 31.79
C PRO A 43 29.37 -13.43 32.62
N PRO A 44 29.89 -12.33 32.04
CA PRO A 44 29.86 -11.02 32.68
C PRO A 44 28.40 -10.61 32.90
N THR A 45 28.09 -10.14 34.11
CA THR A 45 26.79 -9.56 34.44
C THR A 45 26.52 -8.38 33.48
N ALA A 46 25.65 -8.59 32.50
CA ALA A 46 25.24 -7.55 31.58
C ALA A 46 24.41 -6.52 32.33
N THR A 47 24.93 -5.33 32.49
CA THR A 47 24.12 -4.16 32.89
C THR A 47 23.00 -3.96 31.85
N PRO A 48 21.70 -3.88 32.25
CA PRO A 48 20.65 -3.65 31.29
C PRO A 48 20.92 -2.32 30.56
N PRO A 49 20.75 -2.28 29.23
CA PRO A 49 20.93 -1.03 28.48
C PRO A 49 19.89 -0.02 28.97
N PRO A 50 20.23 1.28 29.04
CA PRO A 50 19.29 2.33 29.39
C PRO A 50 18.11 2.28 28.42
N LEU A 51 16.89 2.36 28.96
CA LEU A 51 15.65 2.45 28.18
C LEU A 51 15.77 3.61 27.21
N ALA A 52 15.80 3.30 25.92
CA ALA A 52 15.79 4.32 24.89
C ALA A 52 14.54 5.20 25.07
N PRO A 53 14.64 6.52 24.94
CA PRO A 53 13.47 7.39 25.00
C PRO A 53 12.48 6.96 23.92
N PRO A 54 11.15 7.13 24.14
CA PRO A 54 10.14 6.74 23.15
C PRO A 54 10.45 7.46 21.84
N THR A 55 10.78 6.68 20.81
CA THR A 55 11.00 7.20 19.47
C THR A 55 9.67 7.75 18.98
N THR A 56 9.51 9.06 18.92
CA THR A 56 8.37 9.71 18.27
C THR A 56 8.38 9.22 16.83
N ALA A 57 7.39 8.41 16.47
CA ALA A 57 7.28 7.89 15.09
C ALA A 57 7.32 9.07 14.14
N ALA A 58 8.17 8.99 13.11
CA ALA A 58 8.25 10.03 12.10
C ALA A 58 6.82 10.28 11.55
N PRO A 59 6.39 11.54 11.40
CA PRO A 59 4.99 11.87 11.08
C PRO A 59 4.48 11.25 9.77
N ASP A 60 5.38 10.75 8.93
CA ASP A 60 5.07 10.12 7.65
C ASP A 60 4.93 8.59 7.72
N LEU A 61 5.29 7.96 8.84
CA LEU A 61 5.21 6.50 9.00
C LEU A 61 3.81 6.02 9.37
N VAL A 62 3.02 6.86 10.03
CA VAL A 62 1.66 6.55 10.45
C VAL A 62 0.70 7.60 9.91
N ALA A 63 -0.36 7.15 9.23
CA ALA A 63 -1.43 8.04 8.81
C ALA A 63 -2.41 8.27 9.97
N THR A 64 -2.68 9.54 10.28
CA THR A 64 -3.59 9.96 11.34
C THR A 64 -4.71 10.83 10.77
N GLU A 65 -5.76 11.08 11.54
CA GLU A 65 -6.82 12.00 11.12
C GLU A 65 -6.26 13.37 10.75
N CYS A 66 -6.73 13.91 9.64
CA CYS A 66 -6.28 15.20 9.12
C CYS A 66 -6.80 16.34 9.98
N ARG A 67 -5.96 16.93 10.84
CA ARG A 67 -6.37 18.06 11.69
C ARG A 67 -6.55 19.36 10.92
N ASN A 68 -5.68 19.63 9.94
CA ASN A 68 -5.67 20.84 9.11
C ASN A 68 -5.65 20.48 7.61
N GLY A 69 -6.12 19.31 7.28
CA GLY A 69 -6.17 18.78 5.92
C GLY A 69 -7.52 19.03 5.24
N PRO A 70 -7.68 18.55 4.03
CA PRO A 70 -8.96 18.60 3.34
C PRO A 70 -9.99 17.75 4.07
N SER A 71 -11.23 18.25 4.12
CA SER A 71 -12.37 17.48 4.60
C SER A 71 -12.76 16.38 3.60
N GLY A 72 -13.50 15.36 4.06
CA GLY A 72 -14.06 14.33 3.17
C GLY A 72 -14.95 14.93 2.07
N ASP A 73 -15.71 16.00 2.37
CA ASP A 73 -16.53 16.71 1.39
C ASP A 73 -15.67 17.34 0.28
N ARG A 74 -14.51 17.86 0.62
CA ARG A 74 -13.57 18.39 -0.38
C ARG A 74 -13.00 17.32 -1.29
N VAL A 75 -12.73 16.13 -0.74
CA VAL A 75 -12.35 14.95 -1.53
C VAL A 75 -13.49 14.56 -2.49
N VAL A 76 -14.73 14.47 -2.00
CA VAL A 76 -15.90 14.17 -2.84
C VAL A 76 -16.11 15.25 -3.91
N ALA A 77 -15.94 16.52 -3.59
CA ALA A 77 -16.03 17.62 -4.55
C ALA A 77 -14.97 17.51 -5.66
N LEU A 78 -13.73 17.15 -5.30
CA LEU A 78 -12.66 16.89 -6.26
C LEU A 78 -13.04 15.78 -7.24
N LEU A 79 -13.55 14.65 -6.71
CA LEU A 79 -13.93 13.47 -7.52
C LEU A 79 -15.11 13.75 -8.46
N ARG A 80 -16.05 14.63 -8.06
CA ARG A 80 -17.19 15.07 -8.90
C ARG A 80 -16.83 16.16 -9.89
N GLY A 81 -15.79 16.91 -9.58
CA GLY A 81 -15.35 18.07 -10.34
C GLY A 81 -14.24 17.73 -11.33
N THR A 82 -13.06 18.28 -11.05
CA THR A 82 -11.90 18.20 -11.96
C THR A 82 -11.40 16.79 -12.23
N ALA A 83 -11.54 15.88 -11.27
CA ALA A 83 -11.11 14.48 -11.44
C ALA A 83 -12.11 13.64 -12.27
N GLY A 84 -13.40 14.00 -12.28
CA GLY A 84 -14.41 13.32 -13.11
C GLY A 84 -14.67 11.85 -12.79
N VAL A 85 -14.25 11.38 -11.60
CA VAL A 85 -14.37 9.96 -11.18
C VAL A 85 -15.80 9.61 -10.78
N LEU A 86 -16.51 10.57 -10.16
CA LEU A 86 -17.87 10.37 -9.66
C LEU A 86 -18.88 11.21 -10.44
N PRO A 87 -20.00 10.61 -10.86
CA PRO A 87 -21.15 11.38 -11.37
C PRO A 87 -21.66 12.35 -10.29
N ARG A 88 -22.18 13.51 -10.72
CA ARG A 88 -22.74 14.51 -9.78
C ARG A 88 -23.92 13.98 -8.99
N SER A 89 -24.70 13.06 -9.56
CA SER A 89 -25.86 12.42 -8.95
C SER A 89 -25.52 11.27 -8.02
N ALA A 90 -24.26 10.80 -7.97
CA ALA A 90 -23.86 9.68 -7.12
C ALA A 90 -24.07 10.00 -5.63
N GLN A 91 -24.74 9.07 -4.94
CA GLN A 91 -24.88 9.13 -3.47
C GLN A 91 -23.59 8.63 -2.83
N VAL A 92 -22.88 9.50 -2.13
CA VAL A 92 -21.57 9.20 -1.57
C VAL A 92 -21.53 9.53 -0.08
N ARG A 93 -20.94 8.65 0.72
CA ARG A 93 -20.67 8.87 2.15
C ARG A 93 -19.22 8.55 2.45
N VAL A 94 -18.57 9.37 3.26
CA VAL A 94 -17.24 9.09 3.79
C VAL A 94 -17.35 7.98 4.83
N ARG A 95 -16.63 6.89 4.65
CA ARG A 95 -16.57 5.75 5.56
C ARG A 95 -15.39 5.85 6.51
N ARG A 96 -14.26 6.31 6.00
CA ARG A 96 -13.00 6.43 6.76
C ARG A 96 -12.19 7.62 6.25
N GLY A 97 -11.59 8.36 7.17
CA GLY A 97 -10.68 9.45 6.88
C GLY A 97 -11.38 10.77 6.53
N PRO A 98 -10.67 11.72 5.92
CA PRO A 98 -9.29 11.63 5.42
C PRO A 98 -8.25 11.37 6.50
N LEU A 99 -7.32 10.43 6.23
CA LEU A 99 -6.15 10.14 7.02
C LEU A 99 -4.93 10.74 6.33
N CYS A 100 -4.14 11.49 7.08
CA CYS A 100 -2.98 12.24 6.58
C CYS A 100 -1.66 11.62 7.01
N ALA A 101 -0.70 11.56 6.08
CA ALA A 101 0.73 11.42 6.34
C ALA A 101 1.46 12.42 5.43
N GLY A 102 2.12 13.42 6.00
CA GLY A 102 2.67 14.54 5.25
C GLY A 102 1.59 15.25 4.41
N ASP A 103 1.87 15.44 3.14
CA ASP A 103 0.95 16.07 2.19
C ASP A 103 -0.05 15.09 1.54
N TRP A 104 0.05 13.81 1.84
CA TRP A 104 -0.80 12.78 1.28
C TRP A 104 -1.98 12.47 2.19
N GLN A 105 -3.10 12.09 1.58
CA GLN A 105 -4.32 11.70 2.29
C GLN A 105 -4.88 10.42 1.69
N TYR A 106 -5.45 9.59 2.57
CA TYR A 106 -6.20 8.39 2.23
C TYR A 106 -7.63 8.51 2.75
N THR A 107 -8.60 8.21 1.90
CA THR A 107 -10.02 8.31 2.21
C THR A 107 -10.75 7.11 1.64
N VAL A 108 -11.69 6.54 2.39
CA VAL A 108 -12.59 5.49 1.91
C VAL A 108 -14.00 6.04 1.81
N LEU A 109 -14.60 5.88 0.66
CA LEU A 109 -15.95 6.35 0.34
C LEU A 109 -16.86 5.15 0.05
N ARG A 110 -18.09 5.24 0.53
CA ARG A 110 -19.17 4.35 0.09
C ARG A 110 -19.97 5.07 -0.99
N VAL A 111 -20.06 4.45 -2.15
CA VAL A 111 -20.89 4.90 -3.26
C VAL A 111 -22.07 3.94 -3.34
N THR A 112 -23.31 4.45 -3.34
CA THR A 112 -24.51 3.60 -3.39
C THR A 112 -24.54 2.78 -4.66
N GLY A 113 -24.73 1.46 -4.52
CA GLY A 113 -24.74 0.53 -5.64
C GLY A 113 -23.37 0.12 -6.19
N HIS A 114 -22.28 0.52 -5.52
CA HIS A 114 -20.93 0.18 -5.92
C HIS A 114 -20.12 -0.33 -4.72
N GLU A 115 -18.97 -0.95 -4.98
CA GLU A 115 -17.97 -1.28 -3.98
C GLU A 115 -17.38 -0.02 -3.33
N GLU A 116 -16.69 -0.20 -2.21
CA GLU A 116 -16.03 0.92 -1.53
C GLU A 116 -14.94 1.51 -2.44
N LEU A 117 -15.01 2.82 -2.60
CA LEU A 117 -14.03 3.57 -3.38
C LEU A 117 -12.94 4.09 -2.45
N GLN A 118 -11.74 3.59 -2.62
CA GLN A 118 -10.56 4.11 -1.97
C GLN A 118 -10.02 5.29 -2.78
N VAL A 119 -9.49 6.29 -2.10
CA VAL A 119 -9.03 7.54 -2.73
C VAL A 119 -7.73 7.97 -2.09
N VAL A 120 -6.70 8.16 -2.88
CA VAL A 120 -5.44 8.78 -2.48
C VAL A 120 -5.35 10.15 -3.13
N THR A 121 -5.19 11.18 -2.29
CA THR A 121 -4.99 12.57 -2.74
C THR A 121 -3.70 13.13 -2.18
N ARG A 122 -3.20 14.20 -2.80
CA ARG A 122 -2.03 14.94 -2.34
C ARG A 122 -2.33 16.42 -2.30
N ARG A 123 -1.94 17.07 -1.20
CA ARG A 123 -2.05 18.52 -1.07
C ARG A 123 -0.92 19.20 -1.86
N ARG A 124 -1.31 20.17 -2.68
CA ARG A 124 -0.42 21.09 -3.36
C ARG A 124 -0.68 22.51 -2.87
N PRO A 125 0.20 23.46 -3.06
CA PRO A 125 -0.09 24.86 -2.79
C PRO A 125 -1.39 25.30 -3.48
N GLY A 126 -2.40 25.66 -2.69
CA GLY A 126 -3.71 26.12 -3.19
C GLY A 126 -4.65 25.06 -3.76
N ALA A 127 -4.25 23.79 -3.90
CA ALA A 127 -5.06 22.75 -4.54
C ALA A 127 -4.98 21.38 -3.85
N LEU A 128 -6.02 20.58 -4.05
CA LEU A 128 -6.03 19.16 -3.76
C LEU A 128 -5.93 18.41 -5.09
N GLU A 129 -4.95 17.54 -5.22
CA GLU A 129 -4.68 16.73 -6.41
C GLU A 129 -5.11 15.29 -6.17
N LEU A 130 -5.79 14.68 -7.13
CA LEU A 130 -6.07 13.25 -7.12
C LEU A 130 -4.81 12.50 -7.59
N VAL A 131 -4.33 11.58 -6.75
CA VAL A 131 -3.26 10.64 -7.13
C VAL A 131 -3.88 9.41 -7.78
N THR A 132 -4.83 8.78 -7.09
CA THR A 132 -5.56 7.61 -7.60
C THR A 132 -6.89 7.43 -6.87
N ALA A 133 -7.84 6.77 -7.52
CA ALA A 133 -9.10 6.35 -6.93
C ALA A 133 -9.58 5.05 -7.58
N GLY A 134 -10.07 4.10 -6.76
CA GLY A 134 -10.53 2.80 -7.22
C GLY A 134 -10.84 1.87 -6.06
N THR A 135 -11.11 0.61 -6.35
CA THR A 135 -11.22 -0.47 -5.36
C THR A 135 -9.82 -0.91 -4.91
N ASP A 136 -8.81 -0.69 -5.75
CA ASP A 136 -7.38 -0.85 -5.45
C ASP A 136 -6.66 0.46 -5.79
N VAL A 137 -5.92 0.98 -4.83
CA VAL A 137 -5.16 2.23 -4.94
C VAL A 137 -3.66 2.03 -4.72
N CYS A 138 -3.19 0.77 -4.69
CA CYS A 138 -1.77 0.42 -4.58
C CYS A 138 -1.04 0.59 -5.92
N THR A 139 -1.08 1.78 -6.47
CA THR A 139 -0.40 2.12 -7.73
C THR A 139 1.11 2.25 -7.56
N ILE A 140 1.84 2.26 -8.69
CA ILE A 140 3.29 2.49 -8.69
C ILE A 140 3.63 3.83 -8.01
N GLU A 141 2.86 4.89 -8.29
CA GLU A 141 3.07 6.20 -7.68
C GLU A 141 2.91 6.16 -6.15
N VAL A 142 1.86 5.49 -5.65
CA VAL A 142 1.65 5.33 -4.20
C VAL A 142 2.77 4.51 -3.56
N ARG A 143 3.22 3.46 -4.21
CA ARG A 143 4.29 2.59 -3.69
C ARG A 143 5.64 3.29 -3.63
N VAL A 144 5.97 4.10 -4.63
CA VAL A 144 7.29 4.73 -4.77
C VAL A 144 7.35 6.07 -4.05
N ALA A 145 6.32 6.91 -4.19
CA ALA A 145 6.33 8.28 -3.68
C ALA A 145 5.47 8.49 -2.43
N GLY A 146 4.56 7.56 -2.12
CA GLY A 146 3.68 7.67 -0.95
C GLY A 146 4.44 7.50 0.37
N PRO A 147 4.10 8.29 1.40
CA PRO A 147 4.59 8.08 2.76
C PRO A 147 4.23 6.68 3.30
N GLY A 148 5.03 6.16 4.25
CA GLY A 148 4.83 4.84 4.83
C GLY A 148 3.41 4.58 5.32
N GLY A 149 2.82 5.55 6.03
CA GLY A 149 1.44 5.44 6.52
C GLY A 149 0.38 5.36 5.42
N ILE A 150 0.58 6.03 4.29
CA ILE A 150 -0.33 5.94 3.14
C ILE A 150 -0.15 4.62 2.41
N ARG A 151 1.10 4.17 2.22
CA ARG A 151 1.38 2.86 1.60
C ARG A 151 0.76 1.71 2.37
N ALA A 152 0.89 1.72 3.70
CA ALA A 152 0.27 0.71 4.56
C ALA A 152 -1.24 0.66 4.39
N LEU A 153 -1.92 1.82 4.31
CA LEU A 153 -3.37 1.88 4.10
C LEU A 153 -3.79 1.45 2.70
N ALA A 154 -3.03 1.84 1.69
CA ALA A 154 -3.38 1.65 0.28
C ALA A 154 -2.99 0.27 -0.25
N CYS A 155 -1.87 -0.31 0.23
CA CYS A 155 -1.30 -1.53 -0.33
C CYS A 155 -1.45 -2.75 0.58
N ASP A 156 -1.50 -2.56 1.90
CA ASP A 156 -1.59 -3.68 2.85
C ASP A 156 -3.05 -3.99 3.26
N GLY A 157 -4.00 -3.56 2.43
CA GLY A 157 -5.44 -3.82 2.61
C GLY A 157 -6.08 -3.05 3.76
N GLY A 158 -5.46 -1.97 4.24
CA GLY A 158 -5.99 -1.17 5.34
C GLY A 158 -6.08 -1.89 6.68
N ALA A 159 -5.54 -3.12 6.77
CA ALA A 159 -5.50 -3.91 8.00
C ALA A 159 -4.48 -3.38 9.03
N ALA A 160 -3.60 -2.47 8.64
CA ALA A 160 -2.68 -1.81 9.54
C ALA A 160 -3.41 -0.76 10.38
N GLY A 161 -4.06 -1.19 11.47
CA GLY A 161 -4.56 -0.26 12.46
C GLY A 161 -5.92 -0.60 13.06
N VAL A 162 -6.16 -1.86 13.40
CA VAL A 162 -7.00 -2.18 14.54
C VAL A 162 -6.05 -2.48 15.71
N PRO A 163 -5.78 -1.52 16.61
CA PRO A 163 -5.15 -1.86 17.88
C PRO A 163 -6.19 -2.65 18.69
N GLY A 164 -5.96 -3.92 18.87
CA GLY A 164 -6.73 -4.77 19.75
C GLY A 164 -7.79 -5.62 19.06
N ALA A 165 -7.40 -6.76 18.53
CA ALA A 165 -8.17 -7.98 18.49
C ALA A 165 -7.42 -9.02 19.32
#